data_91d48e78fcfa7f9250ff293c6bdf85d2
#
_entry.id   91d48e78fcfa7f9250ff293c6bdf85d2
#
_cell.length_a   1.000
_cell.length_b   1.000
_cell.length_c   1.000
_cell.angle_alpha   90.00
_cell.angle_beta   90.00
_cell.angle_gamma   90.00
#
_symmetry.space_group_name_H-M   'P 1'
#
loop_
_entity.id
_entity.type
_entity.pdbx_description
1 polymer ?
#
loop_
_entity_poly.entity_id
_entity_poly.type
_entity_poly.pdbx_seq_one_letter_code
_entity_poly.pdbx_strand_id
1 'polypeptide(L)'
;VEPLDGPANKNLLCVKGKFASYKFVGSGDRLTEPLIKRNGIFEPASWEEALTLVSSKFNEIKAENGADALAGFSCSRATNEDNYVFQKMVRAAFGTNNVDNCARVCHSASVHGLAQTLGSGAMTNPIADITEDVDMILLVGSNPEEAHPVIGAQIRQAIQRGTQVVVVDPRKINLVKDSALHLQVQAGTNVAFANGMMHVILKEGLADRHFIEERTEGFLDLEKMVADYTPEKVAEICHIHPEDLIQAARMYAKAEKAPIIYCLGVTEHSTGTEGVMSMSNLAMLVGKVGKPGCGVNPLRGQNNVQGACDMGCM
;
A
#
# COMPACT_ATOMS: atom_id res chain seq x y z
N VAL A 1 19.92 18.35 -6.49
CA VAL A 1 20.01 17.34 -5.42
C VAL A 1 20.49 16.03 -6.03
N GLU A 2 21.50 15.42 -5.43
CA GLU A 2 22.07 14.15 -5.87
C GLU A 2 21.76 13.04 -4.84
N PRO A 3 21.57 11.79 -5.27
CA PRO A 3 21.35 10.70 -4.35
C PRO A 3 22.67 10.36 -3.61
N LEU A 4 22.53 9.98 -2.34
CA LEU A 4 23.60 9.26 -1.64
C LEU A 4 23.39 7.78 -1.85
N ASP A 5 24.48 7.02 -1.99
CA ASP A 5 24.40 5.57 -2.08
C ASP A 5 24.00 4.97 -0.73
N GLY A 6 22.95 4.19 -0.76
CA GLY A 6 22.42 3.54 0.43
C GLY A 6 21.81 2.17 0.09
N PRO A 7 21.70 1.27 1.08
CA PRO A 7 21.28 -0.12 0.83
C PRO A 7 19.85 -0.22 0.26
N ALA A 8 18.98 0.74 0.58
CA ALA A 8 17.60 0.74 0.12
C ALA A 8 17.38 1.41 -1.23
N ASN A 9 18.14 2.48 -1.51
CA ASN A 9 17.93 3.30 -2.70
C ASN A 9 18.93 3.02 -3.84
N LYS A 10 20.06 2.33 -3.57
CA LYS A 10 21.08 1.95 -4.57
C LYS A 10 21.45 3.11 -5.50
N ASN A 11 21.80 4.25 -4.91
CA ASN A 11 22.11 5.46 -5.62
C ASN A 11 20.98 6.00 -6.53
N LEU A 12 19.74 5.60 -6.29
CA LEU A 12 18.56 6.12 -6.97
C LEU A 12 17.86 7.18 -6.10
N LEU A 13 17.27 8.17 -6.73
CA LEU A 13 16.50 9.21 -6.06
C LEU A 13 15.22 9.47 -6.86
N CYS A 14 14.08 9.55 -6.14
CA CYS A 14 12.80 9.90 -6.73
C CYS A 14 12.89 11.27 -7.46
N VAL A 15 12.34 11.32 -8.65
CA VAL A 15 12.28 12.54 -9.49
C VAL A 15 11.69 13.74 -8.73
N LYS A 16 10.71 13.51 -7.85
CA LYS A 16 10.09 14.55 -7.02
C LYS A 16 11.09 15.15 -6.03
N GLY A 17 11.85 14.33 -5.31
CA GLY A 17 12.89 14.78 -4.39
C GLY A 17 14.06 15.44 -5.11
N LYS A 18 14.41 14.93 -6.30
CA LYS A 18 15.53 15.43 -7.08
C LYS A 18 15.29 16.81 -7.71
N PHE A 19 14.09 17.04 -8.26
CA PHE A 19 13.83 18.19 -9.11
C PHE A 19 12.70 19.11 -8.62
N ALA A 20 11.84 18.68 -7.72
CA ALA A 20 10.66 19.45 -7.33
C ALA A 20 10.82 20.20 -5.99
N SER A 21 11.57 19.67 -5.03
CA SER A 21 11.62 20.21 -3.66
C SER A 21 12.04 21.68 -3.61
N TYR A 22 13.10 22.07 -4.31
CA TYR A 22 13.58 23.45 -4.32
C TYR A 22 12.61 24.43 -5.03
N LYS A 23 11.80 23.94 -5.96
CA LYS A 23 10.78 24.78 -6.64
C LYS A 23 9.67 25.18 -5.67
N PHE A 24 9.24 24.26 -4.79
CA PHE A 24 8.22 24.58 -3.79
C PHE A 24 8.73 25.54 -2.73
N VAL A 25 9.94 25.33 -2.25
CA VAL A 25 10.54 26.19 -1.20
C VAL A 25 10.76 27.61 -1.68
N GLY A 26 11.20 27.79 -2.94
CA GLY A 26 11.48 29.09 -3.54
C GLY A 26 10.32 29.72 -4.32
N SER A 27 9.10 29.14 -4.28
CA SER A 27 7.95 29.70 -5.00
C SER A 27 7.49 31.02 -4.40
N GLY A 28 7.25 32.01 -5.25
CA GLY A 28 6.64 33.29 -4.83
C GLY A 28 5.19 33.17 -4.36
N ASP A 29 4.51 32.07 -4.69
CA ASP A 29 3.13 31.78 -4.24
C ASP A 29 3.09 31.17 -2.83
N ARG A 30 4.26 30.89 -2.23
CA ARG A 30 4.34 30.31 -0.90
C ARG A 30 3.92 31.31 0.16
N LEU A 31 3.00 30.94 1.04
CA LEU A 31 2.64 31.73 2.20
C LEU A 31 3.84 31.86 3.16
N THR A 32 4.19 33.07 3.54
CA THR A 32 5.31 33.37 4.44
C THR A 32 4.88 33.92 5.80
N GLU A 33 3.59 34.25 5.94
CA GLU A 33 2.96 34.76 7.13
C GLU A 33 1.55 34.16 7.31
N PRO A 34 1.01 34.10 8.55
CA PRO A 34 -0.38 33.67 8.78
C PRO A 34 -1.38 34.60 8.11
N LEU A 35 -2.49 34.03 7.67
CA LEU A 35 -3.64 34.78 7.14
C LEU A 35 -4.88 34.51 7.97
N ILE A 36 -5.61 35.55 8.32
CA ILE A 36 -6.92 35.48 8.98
C ILE A 36 -8.00 35.98 8.03
N LYS A 37 -9.08 35.21 7.90
CA LYS A 37 -10.22 35.61 7.09
C LYS A 37 -11.12 36.56 7.86
N ARG A 38 -11.18 37.84 7.42
CA ARG A 38 -12.07 38.87 7.95
C ARG A 38 -13.03 39.35 6.87
N ASN A 39 -14.31 39.34 7.16
CA ASN A 39 -15.36 39.78 6.18
C ASN A 39 -15.26 39.08 4.81
N GLY A 40 -14.83 37.82 4.81
CA GLY A 40 -14.68 37.02 3.58
C GLY A 40 -13.32 37.16 2.85
N ILE A 41 -12.44 38.07 3.28
CA ILE A 41 -11.13 38.35 2.68
C ILE A 41 -10.02 37.86 3.61
N PHE A 42 -8.99 37.19 3.05
CA PHE A 42 -7.80 36.82 3.81
C PHE A 42 -6.86 38.03 3.94
N GLU A 43 -6.48 38.34 5.16
CA GLU A 43 -5.60 39.44 5.53
C GLU A 43 -4.39 38.89 6.32
N PRO A 44 -3.17 39.44 6.13
CA PRO A 44 -2.01 39.12 6.92
C PRO A 44 -2.26 39.32 8.43
N ALA A 45 -1.71 38.44 9.24
CA ALA A 45 -1.79 38.48 10.69
C ALA A 45 -0.47 38.05 11.33
N SER A 46 -0.24 38.49 12.58
CA SER A 46 0.89 37.96 13.34
C SER A 46 0.64 36.53 13.81
N TRP A 47 1.70 35.77 14.10
CA TRP A 47 1.60 34.44 14.69
C TRP A 47 0.85 34.46 16.03
N GLU A 48 1.09 35.48 16.86
CA GLU A 48 0.40 35.64 18.16
C GLU A 48 -1.12 35.79 17.95
N GLU A 49 -1.54 36.64 17.02
CA GLU A 49 -2.94 36.84 16.70
C GLU A 49 -3.59 35.58 16.15
N ALA A 50 -2.93 34.90 15.20
CA ALA A 50 -3.45 33.68 14.62
C ALA A 50 -3.60 32.54 15.63
N LEU A 51 -2.57 32.31 16.47
CA LEU A 51 -2.59 31.27 17.50
C LEU A 51 -3.60 31.58 18.62
N THR A 52 -3.75 32.85 19.00
CA THR A 52 -4.76 33.28 19.95
C THR A 52 -6.17 33.01 19.45
N LEU A 53 -6.44 33.34 18.18
CA LEU A 53 -7.73 33.07 17.56
C LEU A 53 -8.03 31.56 17.52
N VAL A 54 -7.06 30.73 17.07
CA VAL A 54 -7.21 29.27 17.00
C VAL A 54 -7.48 28.68 18.38
N SER A 55 -6.67 29.04 19.39
CA SER A 55 -6.81 28.49 20.75
C SER A 55 -8.13 28.93 21.41
N SER A 56 -8.54 30.19 21.23
CA SER A 56 -9.82 30.68 21.71
C SER A 56 -11.00 29.92 21.13
N LYS A 57 -10.99 29.68 19.82
CA LYS A 57 -12.06 28.93 19.14
C LYS A 57 -12.11 27.45 19.53
N PHE A 58 -10.98 26.78 19.70
CA PHE A 58 -10.98 25.41 20.22
C PHE A 58 -11.49 25.33 21.67
N ASN A 59 -11.12 26.30 22.55
CA ASN A 59 -11.62 26.33 23.89
C ASN A 59 -13.14 26.62 23.94
N GLU A 60 -13.65 27.52 23.10
CA GLU A 60 -15.07 27.81 22.95
C GLU A 60 -15.86 26.54 22.57
N ILE A 61 -15.43 25.86 21.48
CA ILE A 61 -16.07 24.62 21.01
C ILE A 61 -16.03 23.52 22.07
N LYS A 62 -14.88 23.37 22.75
CA LYS A 62 -14.73 22.39 23.84
C LYS A 62 -15.66 22.69 25.03
N ALA A 63 -15.81 23.94 25.39
CA ALA A 63 -16.67 24.35 26.49
C ALA A 63 -18.17 24.14 26.19
N GLU A 64 -18.57 24.39 24.94
CA GLU A 64 -19.97 24.26 24.50
C GLU A 64 -20.37 22.82 24.17
N ASN A 65 -19.48 22.05 23.56
CA ASN A 65 -19.81 20.75 22.92
C ASN A 65 -19.03 19.57 23.49
N GLY A 66 -18.09 19.80 24.41
CA GLY A 66 -17.22 18.78 24.96
C GLY A 66 -15.96 18.52 24.13
N ALA A 67 -15.02 17.77 24.73
CA ALA A 67 -13.71 17.48 24.11
C ALA A 67 -13.80 16.71 22.80
N ASP A 68 -14.77 15.79 22.69
CA ASP A 68 -14.95 14.93 21.53
C ASP A 68 -15.54 15.64 20.30
N ALA A 69 -15.94 16.92 20.44
CA ALA A 69 -16.25 17.78 19.29
C ALA A 69 -15.00 18.23 18.53
N LEU A 70 -13.80 17.97 19.08
CA LEU A 70 -12.52 18.26 18.46
C LEU A 70 -11.85 16.98 17.95
N ALA A 71 -11.11 17.10 16.87
CA ALA A 71 -10.31 16.00 16.31
C ALA A 71 -9.02 16.55 15.71
N GLY A 72 -8.05 15.67 15.51
CA GLY A 72 -6.79 15.98 14.86
C GLY A 72 -6.42 14.95 13.79
N PHE A 73 -6.06 15.42 12.59
CA PHE A 73 -5.52 14.58 11.51
C PHE A 73 -4.04 14.89 11.32
N SER A 74 -3.19 13.92 11.65
CA SER A 74 -1.76 14.00 11.46
C SER A 74 -1.35 13.59 10.03
N CYS A 75 -0.08 13.77 9.71
CA CYS A 75 0.44 13.51 8.37
C CYS A 75 1.60 12.51 8.39
N SER A 76 1.46 11.45 7.63
CA SER A 76 2.53 10.45 7.44
C SER A 76 3.74 10.96 6.62
N ARG A 77 3.79 12.23 6.26
CA ARG A 77 4.96 12.91 5.67
C ARG A 77 5.67 13.81 6.66
N ALA A 78 5.08 14.05 7.83
CA ALA A 78 5.70 14.80 8.91
C ALA A 78 6.74 13.93 9.65
N THR A 79 7.62 14.57 10.43
CA THR A 79 8.63 13.88 11.23
C THR A 79 7.99 13.14 12.42
N ASN A 80 8.74 12.28 13.08
CA ASN A 80 8.27 11.62 14.31
C ASN A 80 7.97 12.64 15.41
N GLU A 81 8.81 13.66 15.52
CA GLU A 81 8.67 14.74 16.50
C GLU A 81 7.36 15.52 16.29
N ASP A 82 7.07 15.90 15.04
CA ASP A 82 5.83 16.58 14.69
C ASP A 82 4.61 15.73 15.04
N ASN A 83 4.62 14.46 14.65
CA ASN A 83 3.54 13.53 14.92
C ASN A 83 3.33 13.31 16.43
N TYR A 84 4.42 13.15 17.19
CA TYR A 84 4.35 13.00 18.65
C TYR A 84 3.77 14.23 19.33
N VAL A 85 4.26 15.42 19.01
CA VAL A 85 3.77 16.68 19.60
C VAL A 85 2.30 16.92 19.22
N PHE A 86 1.94 16.62 17.97
CA PHE A 86 0.57 16.77 17.48
C PHE A 86 -0.41 15.87 18.25
N GLN A 87 -0.15 14.56 18.35
CA GLN A 87 -1.03 13.66 19.10
C GLN A 87 -1.07 14.01 20.59
N LYS A 88 0.05 14.46 21.16
CA LYS A 88 0.11 14.93 22.55
C LYS A 88 -0.79 16.15 22.75
N MET A 89 -0.78 17.10 21.82
CA MET A 89 -1.69 18.27 21.86
C MET A 89 -3.16 17.82 21.84
N VAL A 90 -3.53 16.91 20.95
CA VAL A 90 -4.91 16.41 20.85
C VAL A 90 -5.34 15.71 22.15
N ARG A 91 -4.50 14.83 22.69
CA ARG A 91 -4.86 14.09 23.91
C ARG A 91 -4.78 14.93 25.17
N ALA A 92 -3.74 15.74 25.35
CA ALA A 92 -3.53 16.50 26.57
C ALA A 92 -4.27 17.85 26.60
N ALA A 93 -4.27 18.62 25.50
CA ALA A 93 -4.89 19.94 25.46
C ALA A 93 -6.38 19.86 25.07
N PHE A 94 -6.73 19.12 24.02
CA PHE A 94 -8.14 18.93 23.66
C PHE A 94 -8.85 17.98 24.65
N GLY A 95 -8.16 16.94 25.15
CA GLY A 95 -8.71 15.96 26.08
C GLY A 95 -9.52 14.87 25.38
N THR A 96 -9.20 14.55 24.13
CA THR A 96 -9.86 13.51 23.33
C THR A 96 -8.84 12.57 22.69
N ASN A 97 -9.28 11.36 22.35
CA ASN A 97 -8.51 10.41 21.54
C ASN A 97 -8.84 10.49 20.03
N ASN A 98 -9.58 11.48 19.58
CA ASN A 98 -9.93 11.69 18.18
C ASN A 98 -8.72 12.16 17.36
N VAL A 99 -7.72 11.31 17.23
CA VAL A 99 -6.52 11.54 16.41
C VAL A 99 -6.33 10.38 15.46
N ASP A 100 -6.06 10.71 14.21
CA ASP A 100 -5.81 9.72 13.17
C ASP A 100 -4.86 10.30 12.10
N ASN A 101 -4.46 9.47 11.13
CA ASN A 101 -3.66 9.88 9.99
C ASN A 101 -4.07 9.09 8.73
N CYS A 102 -3.46 9.42 7.59
CA CYS A 102 -3.80 8.81 6.31
C CYS A 102 -3.58 7.28 6.25
N ALA A 103 -2.79 6.69 7.16
CA ALA A 103 -2.57 5.25 7.20
C ALA A 103 -3.89 4.48 7.39
N ARG A 104 -4.89 5.08 8.01
CA ARG A 104 -6.23 4.50 8.22
C ARG A 104 -6.85 4.01 6.92
N VAL A 105 -6.79 4.81 5.88
CA VAL A 105 -7.35 4.49 4.55
C VAL A 105 -6.29 3.79 3.68
N CYS A 106 -5.03 4.19 3.80
CA CYS A 106 -3.92 3.77 2.95
C CYS A 106 -3.60 2.27 3.09
N HIS A 107 -2.99 1.86 4.18
CA HIS A 107 -2.48 0.51 4.39
C HIS A 107 -2.87 -0.12 5.74
N SER A 108 -3.86 0.41 6.46
CA SER A 108 -4.38 -0.28 7.65
C SER A 108 -4.88 -1.68 7.31
N ALA A 109 -5.51 -1.84 6.12
CA ALA A 109 -5.90 -3.14 5.60
C ALA A 109 -4.70 -4.09 5.42
N SER A 110 -3.53 -3.58 4.97
CA SER A 110 -2.30 -4.38 4.87
C SER A 110 -1.81 -4.81 6.25
N VAL A 111 -1.75 -3.89 7.20
CA VAL A 111 -1.29 -4.20 8.56
C VAL A 111 -2.17 -5.27 9.18
N HIS A 112 -3.48 -5.09 9.09
CA HIS A 112 -4.44 -6.02 9.68
C HIS A 112 -4.44 -7.38 8.97
N GLY A 113 -4.52 -7.40 7.63
CA GLY A 113 -4.56 -8.63 6.85
C GLY A 113 -3.29 -9.46 6.94
N LEU A 114 -2.11 -8.82 6.88
CA LEU A 114 -0.82 -9.51 7.04
C LEU A 114 -0.61 -9.99 8.49
N ALA A 115 -1.03 -9.20 9.49
CA ALA A 115 -0.94 -9.63 10.89
C ALA A 115 -1.81 -10.87 11.16
N GLN A 116 -3.00 -10.95 10.58
CA GLN A 116 -3.88 -12.12 10.72
C GLN A 116 -3.34 -13.36 10.01
N THR A 117 -2.71 -13.20 8.84
CA THR A 117 -2.26 -14.34 8.03
C THR A 117 -0.81 -14.74 8.27
N LEU A 118 0.07 -13.78 8.56
CA LEU A 118 1.51 -14.00 8.68
C LEU A 118 2.07 -13.61 10.06
N GLY A 119 1.22 -13.10 10.97
CA GLY A 119 1.61 -12.69 12.32
C GLY A 119 2.28 -11.31 12.40
N SER A 120 2.51 -10.62 11.29
CA SER A 120 3.14 -9.28 11.25
C SER A 120 2.56 -8.44 10.13
N GLY A 121 2.30 -7.15 10.40
CA GLY A 121 1.77 -6.19 9.42
C GLY A 121 2.81 -5.58 8.47
N ALA A 122 4.05 -6.02 8.49
CA ALA A 122 5.13 -5.54 7.63
C ALA A 122 5.18 -6.30 6.29
N MET A 123 5.74 -5.68 5.24
CA MET A 123 6.08 -6.41 4.03
C MET A 123 7.11 -7.50 4.34
N THR A 124 7.00 -8.63 3.67
CA THR A 124 7.75 -9.85 4.03
C THR A 124 9.21 -9.82 3.61
N ASN A 125 9.55 -9.06 2.56
CA ASN A 125 10.88 -9.03 1.97
C ASN A 125 11.38 -7.61 1.73
N PRO A 126 12.68 -7.34 1.75
CA PRO A 126 13.24 -6.05 1.36
C PRO A 126 13.09 -5.81 -0.15
N ILE A 127 13.14 -4.54 -0.57
CA ILE A 127 12.94 -4.14 -1.97
C ILE A 127 13.94 -4.82 -2.91
N ALA A 128 15.19 -5.00 -2.48
CA ALA A 128 16.19 -5.70 -3.27
C ALA A 128 15.77 -7.13 -3.63
N ASP A 129 15.27 -7.88 -2.67
CA ASP A 129 14.81 -9.26 -2.88
C ASP A 129 13.71 -9.37 -3.92
N ILE A 130 12.80 -8.40 -3.96
CA ILE A 130 11.62 -8.44 -4.83
C ILE A 130 11.85 -7.83 -6.21
N THR A 131 13.06 -7.34 -6.50
CA THR A 131 13.38 -6.68 -7.77
C THR A 131 14.68 -7.14 -8.42
N GLU A 132 15.59 -7.85 -7.74
CA GLU A 132 16.92 -8.14 -8.30
C GLU A 132 17.04 -9.49 -8.98
N ASP A 133 16.69 -10.54 -8.29
CA ASP A 133 16.84 -11.92 -8.74
C ASP A 133 15.50 -12.65 -8.60
N VAL A 134 14.56 -12.28 -9.48
CA VAL A 134 13.19 -12.83 -9.49
C VAL A 134 12.79 -13.27 -10.91
N ASP A 135 12.12 -14.39 -11.00
CA ASP A 135 11.67 -14.94 -12.28
C ASP A 135 10.43 -14.22 -12.77
N MET A 136 9.54 -13.88 -11.83
CA MET A 136 8.27 -13.25 -12.12
C MET A 136 7.88 -12.27 -11.00
N ILE A 137 7.13 -11.23 -11.35
CA ILE A 137 6.46 -10.33 -10.39
C ILE A 137 4.96 -10.36 -10.67
N LEU A 138 4.16 -10.68 -9.66
CA LEU A 138 2.72 -10.46 -9.69
C LEU A 138 2.42 -9.08 -9.12
N LEU A 139 2.13 -8.11 -9.98
CA LEU A 139 1.89 -6.71 -9.63
C LEU A 139 0.39 -6.43 -9.61
N VAL A 140 -0.18 -6.19 -8.42
CA VAL A 140 -1.63 -6.06 -8.22
C VAL A 140 -2.00 -4.67 -7.68
N GLY A 141 -2.86 -3.95 -8.39
CA GLY A 141 -3.38 -2.66 -7.95
C GLY A 141 -2.29 -1.65 -7.59
N SER A 142 -1.23 -1.58 -8.40
CA SER A 142 -0.07 -0.75 -8.15
C SER A 142 0.51 -0.17 -9.45
N ASN A 143 0.79 1.14 -9.45
CA ASN A 143 1.54 1.81 -10.50
C ASN A 143 2.87 2.36 -9.94
N PRO A 144 3.91 1.52 -9.81
CA PRO A 144 5.14 1.92 -9.16
C PRO A 144 5.93 2.99 -9.91
N GLU A 145 5.78 3.13 -11.23
CA GLU A 145 6.47 4.20 -11.96
C GLU A 145 5.99 5.60 -11.57
N GLU A 146 4.71 5.75 -11.22
CA GLU A 146 4.14 7.02 -10.77
C GLU A 146 4.20 7.21 -9.25
N ALA A 147 3.87 6.16 -8.49
CA ALA A 147 3.74 6.25 -7.03
C ALA A 147 5.05 5.95 -6.28
N HIS A 148 5.90 5.06 -6.82
CA HIS A 148 7.15 4.59 -6.23
C HIS A 148 8.29 4.59 -7.26
N PRO A 149 8.72 5.75 -7.81
CA PRO A 149 9.55 5.80 -9.01
C PRO A 149 10.89 5.05 -8.90
N VAL A 150 11.49 4.98 -7.72
CA VAL A 150 12.72 4.21 -7.49
C VAL A 150 12.46 2.70 -7.68
N ILE A 151 11.39 2.18 -7.08
CA ILE A 151 11.00 0.77 -7.23
C ILE A 151 10.55 0.50 -8.68
N GLY A 152 9.81 1.42 -9.29
CA GLY A 152 9.44 1.34 -10.70
C GLY A 152 10.64 1.20 -11.63
N ALA A 153 11.72 1.97 -11.38
CA ALA A 153 12.97 1.87 -12.12
C ALA A 153 13.64 0.50 -11.90
N GLN A 154 13.64 -0.02 -10.68
CA GLN A 154 14.19 -1.35 -10.37
C GLN A 154 13.39 -2.47 -11.05
N ILE A 155 12.04 -2.39 -11.07
CA ILE A 155 11.18 -3.33 -11.81
C ILE A 155 11.50 -3.27 -13.31
N ARG A 156 11.70 -2.08 -13.89
CA ARG A 156 12.14 -1.94 -15.28
C ARG A 156 13.47 -2.64 -15.55
N GLN A 157 14.42 -2.48 -14.65
CA GLN A 157 15.70 -3.19 -14.75
C GLN A 157 15.53 -4.71 -14.63
N ALA A 158 14.62 -5.17 -13.75
CA ALA A 158 14.30 -6.60 -13.66
C ALA A 158 13.72 -7.14 -14.98
N ILE A 159 12.76 -6.44 -15.60
CA ILE A 159 12.22 -6.81 -16.93
C ILE A 159 13.33 -6.90 -17.98
N GLN A 160 14.27 -5.95 -17.99
CA GLN A 160 15.42 -5.98 -18.93
C GLN A 160 16.35 -7.19 -18.71
N ARG A 161 16.37 -7.74 -17.48
CA ARG A 161 17.10 -8.98 -17.17
C ARG A 161 16.33 -10.27 -17.48
N GLY A 162 15.07 -10.15 -17.90
CA GLY A 162 14.21 -11.28 -18.28
C GLY A 162 13.11 -11.63 -17.27
N THR A 163 12.96 -10.87 -16.17
CA THR A 163 11.87 -11.06 -15.22
C THR A 163 10.52 -10.84 -15.91
N GLN A 164 9.61 -11.80 -15.78
CA GLN A 164 8.25 -11.68 -16.29
C GLN A 164 7.39 -10.87 -15.31
N VAL A 165 6.58 -9.93 -15.81
CA VAL A 165 5.64 -9.18 -14.97
C VAL A 165 4.22 -9.48 -15.42
N VAL A 166 3.38 -9.90 -14.49
CA VAL A 166 1.93 -9.97 -14.66
C VAL A 166 1.32 -8.78 -13.96
N VAL A 167 0.66 -7.91 -14.72
CA VAL A 167 -0.01 -6.71 -14.19
C VAL A 167 -1.50 -6.99 -14.02
N VAL A 168 -2.01 -6.77 -12.82
CA VAL A 168 -3.42 -6.89 -12.46
C VAL A 168 -3.91 -5.52 -12.00
N ASP A 169 -4.48 -4.75 -12.90
CA ASP A 169 -4.88 -3.36 -12.65
C ASP A 169 -6.00 -2.95 -13.62
N PRO A 170 -7.06 -2.25 -13.17
CA PRO A 170 -8.10 -1.75 -14.06
C PRO A 170 -7.57 -0.75 -15.09
N ARG A 171 -6.43 -0.10 -14.84
CA ARG A 171 -5.79 0.84 -15.75
C ARG A 171 -4.70 0.15 -16.56
N LYS A 172 -4.60 0.54 -17.82
CA LYS A 172 -3.45 0.17 -18.65
C LYS A 172 -2.25 1.06 -18.29
N ILE A 173 -1.59 0.75 -17.15
CA ILE A 173 -0.40 1.47 -16.69
C ILE A 173 0.77 1.30 -17.68
N ASN A 174 1.78 2.16 -17.59
CA ASN A 174 2.86 2.17 -18.57
C ASN A 174 3.69 0.85 -18.59
N LEU A 175 3.83 0.18 -17.44
CA LEU A 175 4.50 -1.14 -17.34
C LEU A 175 3.81 -2.23 -18.17
N VAL A 176 2.53 -2.10 -18.52
CA VAL A 176 1.80 -3.07 -19.35
C VAL A 176 2.44 -3.26 -20.72
N LYS A 177 3.14 -2.25 -21.26
CA LYS A 177 3.82 -2.35 -22.56
C LYS A 177 4.91 -3.42 -22.60
N ASP A 178 5.51 -3.70 -21.44
CA ASP A 178 6.62 -4.63 -21.29
C ASP A 178 6.27 -5.80 -20.36
N SER A 179 4.99 -5.91 -19.96
CA SER A 179 4.50 -7.02 -19.16
C SER A 179 4.26 -8.27 -20.01
N ALA A 180 4.41 -9.45 -19.39
CA ALA A 180 4.09 -10.73 -20.01
C ALA A 180 2.57 -10.93 -20.14
N LEU A 181 1.79 -10.35 -19.22
CA LEU A 181 0.33 -10.45 -19.20
C LEU A 181 -0.27 -9.24 -18.48
N HIS A 182 -1.42 -8.76 -18.95
CA HIS A 182 -2.22 -7.75 -18.29
C HIS A 182 -3.66 -8.24 -18.09
N LEU A 183 -4.07 -8.39 -16.83
CA LEU A 183 -5.46 -8.64 -16.46
C LEU A 183 -6.10 -7.32 -16.06
N GLN A 184 -6.93 -6.79 -16.95
CA GLN A 184 -7.65 -5.51 -16.71
C GLN A 184 -8.91 -5.77 -15.89
N VAL A 185 -8.73 -6.06 -14.61
CA VAL A 185 -9.81 -6.45 -13.69
C VAL A 185 -10.77 -5.30 -13.40
N GLN A 186 -12.03 -5.63 -13.13
CA GLN A 186 -13.00 -4.68 -12.55
C GLN A 186 -12.52 -4.24 -11.16
N ALA A 187 -12.59 -2.93 -10.87
CA ALA A 187 -12.22 -2.41 -9.56
C ALA A 187 -13.06 -3.05 -8.43
N GLY A 188 -12.41 -3.42 -7.32
CA GLY A 188 -13.06 -4.07 -6.18
C GLY A 188 -13.14 -5.61 -6.25
N THR A 189 -12.60 -6.25 -7.29
CA THR A 189 -12.69 -7.71 -7.48
C THR A 189 -11.43 -8.49 -7.08
N ASN A 190 -10.52 -7.88 -6.33
CA ASN A 190 -9.23 -8.49 -5.95
C ASN A 190 -9.38 -9.85 -5.25
N VAL A 191 -10.38 -10.00 -4.36
CA VAL A 191 -10.65 -11.25 -3.66
C VAL A 191 -11.05 -12.35 -4.64
N ALA A 192 -11.98 -12.05 -5.56
CA ALA A 192 -12.41 -13.01 -6.57
C ALA A 192 -11.25 -13.42 -7.50
N PHE A 193 -10.44 -12.46 -7.94
CA PHE A 193 -9.24 -12.71 -8.72
C PHE A 193 -8.28 -13.69 -8.02
N ALA A 194 -7.90 -13.39 -6.77
CA ALA A 194 -6.97 -14.24 -6.01
C ALA A 194 -7.55 -15.64 -5.74
N ASN A 195 -8.84 -15.72 -5.40
CA ASN A 195 -9.52 -17.00 -5.20
C ASN A 195 -9.58 -17.83 -6.47
N GLY A 196 -9.80 -17.19 -7.63
CA GLY A 196 -9.74 -17.86 -8.92
C GLY A 196 -8.36 -18.40 -9.26
N MET A 197 -7.30 -17.64 -8.98
CA MET A 197 -5.93 -18.15 -9.12
C MET A 197 -5.69 -19.37 -8.22
N MET A 198 -6.13 -19.32 -6.95
CA MET A 198 -6.01 -20.44 -6.02
C MET A 198 -6.81 -21.65 -6.48
N HIS A 199 -8.02 -21.45 -7.03
CA HIS A 199 -8.81 -22.53 -7.63
C HIS A 199 -8.05 -23.26 -8.73
N VAL A 200 -7.46 -22.53 -9.70
CA VAL A 200 -6.67 -23.11 -10.79
C VAL A 200 -5.46 -23.87 -10.27
N ILE A 201 -4.73 -23.28 -9.33
CA ILE A 201 -3.55 -23.88 -8.71
C ILE A 201 -3.89 -25.23 -8.04
N LEU A 202 -5.00 -25.29 -7.31
CA LEU A 202 -5.47 -26.53 -6.67
C LEU A 202 -5.92 -27.57 -7.67
N LYS A 203 -6.71 -27.16 -8.65
CA LYS A 203 -7.23 -28.06 -9.70
C LYS A 203 -6.12 -28.68 -10.54
N GLU A 204 -5.05 -27.96 -10.79
CA GLU A 204 -3.93 -28.44 -11.57
C GLU A 204 -2.81 -29.10 -10.73
N GLY A 205 -3.01 -29.21 -9.42
CA GLY A 205 -2.03 -29.85 -8.52
C GLY A 205 -0.72 -29.06 -8.40
N LEU A 206 -0.75 -27.74 -8.56
CA LEU A 206 0.41 -26.85 -8.50
C LEU A 206 0.70 -26.31 -7.09
N ALA A 207 -0.11 -26.67 -6.11
CA ALA A 207 0.07 -26.26 -4.72
C ALA A 207 1.27 -26.93 -4.07
N ASP A 208 1.99 -26.20 -3.24
CA ASP A 208 3.07 -26.74 -2.40
C ASP A 208 2.48 -27.43 -1.17
N ARG A 209 2.14 -28.73 -1.32
CA ARG A 209 1.52 -29.53 -0.24
C ARG A 209 2.39 -29.66 0.99
N HIS A 210 3.72 -29.73 0.82
CA HIS A 210 4.66 -29.84 1.93
C HIS A 210 4.64 -28.54 2.77
N PHE A 211 4.72 -27.37 2.12
CA PHE A 211 4.61 -26.08 2.82
C PHE A 211 3.27 -25.92 3.53
N ILE A 212 2.18 -26.32 2.88
CA ILE A 212 0.83 -26.24 3.45
C ILE A 212 0.74 -27.06 4.74
N GLU A 213 1.18 -28.32 4.72
CA GLU A 213 1.10 -29.25 5.84
C GLU A 213 1.96 -28.81 7.02
N GLU A 214 3.17 -28.30 6.77
CA GLU A 214 4.10 -27.93 7.83
C GLU A 214 3.94 -26.51 8.38
N ARG A 215 3.39 -25.59 7.58
CA ARG A 215 3.51 -24.15 7.87
C ARG A 215 2.19 -23.41 7.86
N THR A 216 1.07 -24.06 7.59
CA THR A 216 -0.23 -23.37 7.52
C THR A 216 -1.30 -24.10 8.31
N GLU A 217 -2.37 -23.38 8.60
CA GLU A 217 -3.61 -23.91 9.18
C GLU A 217 -4.82 -23.46 8.36
N GLY A 218 -5.97 -24.11 8.53
CA GLY A 218 -7.21 -23.73 7.85
C GLY A 218 -7.27 -24.08 6.37
N PHE A 219 -6.34 -24.89 5.83
CA PHE A 219 -6.28 -25.21 4.42
C PHE A 219 -7.55 -25.85 3.86
N LEU A 220 -8.18 -26.78 4.60
CA LEU A 220 -9.39 -27.47 4.14
C LEU A 220 -10.58 -26.52 3.96
N ASP A 221 -10.69 -25.49 4.78
CA ASP A 221 -11.74 -24.49 4.66
C ASP A 221 -11.47 -23.54 3.48
N LEU A 222 -10.20 -23.17 3.26
CA LEU A 222 -9.78 -22.42 2.07
C LEU A 222 -10.11 -23.23 0.79
N GLU A 223 -9.73 -24.49 0.72
CA GLU A 223 -9.98 -25.37 -0.43
C GLU A 223 -11.47 -25.46 -0.78
N LYS A 224 -12.33 -25.61 0.24
CA LYS A 224 -13.80 -25.59 0.04
C LYS A 224 -14.28 -24.23 -0.46
N MET A 225 -13.80 -23.15 0.12
CA MET A 225 -14.22 -21.80 -0.22
C MET A 225 -13.86 -21.43 -1.65
N VAL A 226 -12.63 -21.77 -2.11
CA VAL A 226 -12.19 -21.44 -3.47
C VAL A 226 -12.72 -22.39 -4.53
N ALA A 227 -13.34 -23.52 -4.16
CA ALA A 227 -13.90 -24.49 -5.11
C ALA A 227 -14.92 -23.87 -6.07
N ASP A 228 -15.68 -22.87 -5.60
CA ASP A 228 -16.71 -22.18 -6.37
C ASP A 228 -16.17 -21.02 -7.24
N TYR A 229 -14.88 -20.69 -7.15
CA TYR A 229 -14.26 -19.62 -7.93
C TYR A 229 -13.64 -20.16 -9.22
N THR A 230 -14.48 -20.82 -10.05
CA THR A 230 -14.02 -21.32 -11.36
C THR A 230 -13.55 -20.17 -12.26
N PRO A 231 -12.65 -20.44 -13.22
CA PRO A 231 -12.17 -19.41 -14.16
C PRO A 231 -13.29 -18.65 -14.87
N GLU A 232 -14.38 -19.35 -15.26
CA GLU A 232 -15.52 -18.75 -15.94
C GLU A 232 -16.28 -17.79 -15.02
N LYS A 233 -16.56 -18.20 -13.76
CA LYS A 233 -17.22 -17.36 -12.77
C LYS A 233 -16.38 -16.14 -12.40
N VAL A 234 -15.07 -16.32 -12.24
CA VAL A 234 -14.16 -15.21 -11.93
C VAL A 234 -14.02 -14.27 -13.13
N ALA A 235 -14.00 -14.80 -14.34
CA ALA A 235 -13.98 -14.01 -15.57
C ALA A 235 -15.21 -13.09 -15.67
N GLU A 236 -16.38 -13.60 -15.29
CA GLU A 236 -17.62 -12.79 -15.23
C GLU A 236 -17.54 -11.70 -14.14
N ILE A 237 -17.06 -12.03 -12.93
CA ILE A 237 -16.94 -11.08 -11.82
C ILE A 237 -15.88 -10.00 -12.10
N CYS A 238 -14.74 -10.42 -12.62
CA CYS A 238 -13.57 -9.54 -12.81
C CYS A 238 -13.54 -8.85 -14.18
N HIS A 239 -14.43 -9.23 -15.11
CA HIS A 239 -14.48 -8.76 -16.52
C HIS A 239 -13.15 -9.03 -17.27
N ILE A 240 -12.60 -10.23 -17.11
CA ILE A 240 -11.37 -10.70 -17.78
C ILE A 240 -11.65 -11.96 -18.59
N HIS A 241 -10.69 -12.40 -19.40
CA HIS A 241 -10.79 -13.71 -20.06
C HIS A 241 -10.38 -14.84 -19.10
N PRO A 242 -11.12 -15.97 -19.07
CA PRO A 242 -10.78 -17.10 -18.19
C PRO A 242 -9.35 -17.65 -18.45
N GLU A 243 -8.93 -17.65 -19.71
CA GLU A 243 -7.61 -18.11 -20.13
C GLU A 243 -6.48 -17.25 -19.54
N ASP A 244 -6.68 -15.94 -19.44
CA ASP A 244 -5.70 -15.01 -18.84
C ASP A 244 -5.52 -15.30 -17.35
N LEU A 245 -6.62 -15.60 -16.64
CA LEU A 245 -6.57 -16.00 -15.23
C LEU A 245 -5.80 -17.31 -15.06
N ILE A 246 -6.12 -18.31 -15.89
CA ILE A 246 -5.44 -19.62 -15.89
C ILE A 246 -3.95 -19.44 -16.17
N GLN A 247 -3.61 -18.62 -17.17
CA GLN A 247 -2.21 -18.33 -17.51
C GLN A 247 -1.48 -17.65 -16.35
N ALA A 248 -2.07 -16.63 -15.73
CA ALA A 248 -1.49 -15.93 -14.57
C ALA A 248 -1.23 -16.90 -13.40
N ALA A 249 -2.19 -17.77 -13.10
CA ALA A 249 -2.08 -18.77 -12.04
C ALA A 249 -0.93 -19.75 -12.30
N ARG A 250 -0.82 -20.27 -13.52
CA ARG A 250 0.26 -21.17 -13.95
C ARG A 250 1.62 -20.50 -13.90
N MET A 251 1.73 -19.27 -14.41
CA MET A 251 2.98 -18.50 -14.36
C MET A 251 3.43 -18.29 -12.92
N TYR A 252 2.52 -17.85 -12.06
CA TYR A 252 2.82 -17.58 -10.65
C TYR A 252 3.24 -18.86 -9.91
N ALA A 253 2.50 -19.95 -10.06
CA ALA A 253 2.78 -21.20 -9.36
C ALA A 253 4.11 -21.83 -9.80
N LYS A 254 4.43 -21.80 -11.10
CA LYS A 254 5.62 -22.46 -11.67
C LYS A 254 6.92 -21.68 -11.51
N ALA A 255 6.88 -20.34 -11.36
CA ALA A 255 8.07 -19.56 -11.11
C ALA A 255 8.66 -19.95 -9.73
N GLU A 256 9.97 -20.04 -9.62
CA GLU A 256 10.64 -20.34 -8.35
C GLU A 256 10.61 -19.11 -7.43
N LYS A 257 10.99 -17.97 -7.96
CA LYS A 257 11.02 -16.67 -7.27
C LYS A 257 9.98 -15.74 -7.86
N ALA A 258 8.87 -15.56 -7.14
CA ALA A 258 7.74 -14.74 -7.59
C ALA A 258 7.12 -13.96 -6.43
N PRO A 259 7.55 -12.72 -6.17
CA PRO A 259 6.90 -11.87 -5.18
C PRO A 259 5.53 -11.38 -5.69
N ILE A 260 4.58 -11.26 -4.76
CA ILE A 260 3.40 -10.44 -4.95
C ILE A 260 3.75 -9.02 -4.50
N ILE A 261 3.60 -8.05 -5.39
CA ILE A 261 3.75 -6.62 -5.10
C ILE A 261 2.39 -5.96 -5.29
N TYR A 262 1.91 -5.27 -4.28
CA TYR A 262 0.61 -4.59 -4.36
C TYR A 262 0.63 -3.21 -3.71
N CYS A 263 -0.40 -2.41 -3.94
CA CYS A 263 -0.57 -1.10 -3.34
C CYS A 263 -2.05 -0.80 -3.07
N LEU A 264 -2.44 0.47 -3.12
CA LEU A 264 -3.75 1.00 -2.76
C LEU A 264 -4.92 0.38 -3.57
N GLY A 265 -4.66 -0.10 -4.78
CA GLY A 265 -5.67 -0.82 -5.58
C GLY A 265 -6.14 -2.14 -4.96
N VAL A 266 -5.42 -2.67 -3.94
CA VAL A 266 -5.89 -3.80 -3.13
C VAL A 266 -6.49 -3.32 -1.80
N THR A 267 -5.93 -2.28 -1.18
CA THR A 267 -6.26 -1.91 0.21
C THR A 267 -7.38 -0.90 0.34
N GLU A 268 -7.54 0.03 -0.59
CA GLU A 268 -8.54 1.12 -0.51
C GLU A 268 -9.91 0.67 -1.06
N HIS A 269 -10.39 -0.44 -0.53
CA HIS A 269 -11.72 -1.00 -0.78
C HIS A 269 -12.38 -1.39 0.53
N SER A 270 -13.70 -1.51 0.54
CA SER A 270 -14.44 -2.05 1.69
C SER A 270 -14.00 -3.48 2.06
N THR A 271 -13.49 -4.23 1.09
CA THR A 271 -12.92 -5.58 1.22
C THR A 271 -11.39 -5.56 1.18
N GLY A 272 -10.74 -4.46 1.60
CA GLY A 272 -9.30 -4.31 1.49
C GLY A 272 -8.52 -5.31 2.35
N THR A 273 -8.99 -5.59 3.56
CA THR A 273 -8.38 -6.57 4.46
C THR A 273 -8.44 -7.98 3.87
N GLU A 274 -9.61 -8.39 3.39
CA GLU A 274 -9.84 -9.67 2.72
C GLU A 274 -8.99 -9.79 1.44
N GLY A 275 -8.83 -8.69 0.70
CA GLY A 275 -7.95 -8.61 -0.45
C GLY A 275 -6.50 -8.93 -0.09
N VAL A 276 -5.98 -8.34 0.98
CA VAL A 276 -4.62 -8.62 1.49
C VAL A 276 -4.49 -10.06 1.99
N MET A 277 -5.48 -10.56 2.75
CA MET A 277 -5.49 -11.95 3.21
C MET A 277 -5.49 -12.93 2.04
N SER A 278 -6.24 -12.64 0.98
CA SER A 278 -6.26 -13.46 -0.24
C SER A 278 -4.91 -13.49 -0.96
N MET A 279 -4.19 -12.36 -1.00
CA MET A 279 -2.81 -12.34 -1.52
C MET A 279 -1.86 -13.19 -0.67
N SER A 280 -1.99 -13.14 0.65
CA SER A 280 -1.21 -13.96 1.57
C SER A 280 -1.52 -15.45 1.40
N ASN A 281 -2.79 -15.81 1.33
CA ASN A 281 -3.22 -17.19 1.10
C ASN A 281 -2.69 -17.73 -0.23
N LEU A 282 -2.76 -16.92 -1.30
CA LEU A 282 -2.20 -17.28 -2.60
C LEU A 282 -0.68 -17.54 -2.53
N ALA A 283 0.06 -16.71 -1.81
CA ALA A 283 1.50 -16.89 -1.63
C ALA A 283 1.83 -18.14 -0.78
N MET A 284 1.09 -18.39 0.30
CA MET A 284 1.26 -19.58 1.14
C MET A 284 0.91 -20.86 0.40
N LEU A 285 -0.13 -20.84 -0.44
CA LEU A 285 -0.59 -22.00 -1.21
C LEU A 285 0.51 -22.61 -2.08
N VAL A 286 1.42 -21.79 -2.57
CA VAL A 286 2.55 -22.20 -3.43
C VAL A 286 3.91 -22.07 -2.75
N GLY A 287 3.94 -22.00 -1.42
CA GLY A 287 5.15 -21.95 -0.62
C GLY A 287 6.06 -20.73 -0.88
N LYS A 288 5.48 -19.59 -1.29
CA LYS A 288 6.22 -18.35 -1.62
C LYS A 288 6.24 -17.35 -0.47
N VAL A 289 6.50 -17.82 0.74
CA VAL A 289 6.65 -17.00 1.95
C VAL A 289 7.90 -17.44 2.70
N GLY A 290 8.62 -16.49 3.30
CA GLY A 290 9.78 -16.76 4.15
C GLY A 290 11.07 -17.10 3.39
N LYS A 291 11.18 -16.74 2.12
CA LYS A 291 12.39 -16.94 1.31
C LYS A 291 12.66 -15.74 0.38
N PRO A 292 13.94 -15.51 -0.02
CA PRO A 292 14.30 -14.45 -0.96
C PRO A 292 13.55 -14.56 -2.30
N GLY A 293 13.27 -13.43 -2.92
CA GLY A 293 12.61 -13.37 -4.22
C GLY A 293 11.12 -13.72 -4.20
N CYS A 294 10.49 -13.76 -3.03
CA CYS A 294 9.10 -14.18 -2.85
C CYS A 294 8.32 -13.20 -1.96
N GLY A 295 7.24 -13.68 -1.35
CA GLY A 295 6.51 -12.98 -0.30
C GLY A 295 5.40 -12.06 -0.79
N VAL A 296 4.83 -11.33 0.18
CA VAL A 296 3.68 -10.43 0.03
C VAL A 296 4.12 -9.02 0.42
N ASN A 297 4.16 -8.13 -0.55
CA ASN A 297 4.95 -6.90 -0.47
C ASN A 297 4.12 -5.66 -0.77
N PRO A 298 3.44 -5.06 0.25
CA PRO A 298 2.75 -3.79 0.11
C PRO A 298 3.73 -2.63 -0.10
N LEU A 299 3.57 -1.87 -1.17
CA LEU A 299 4.35 -0.64 -1.38
C LEU A 299 3.69 0.53 -0.65
N ARG A 300 4.33 1.00 0.42
CA ARG A 300 3.88 2.17 1.18
C ARG A 300 4.21 3.46 0.45
N GLY A 301 3.24 4.38 0.33
CA GLY A 301 3.40 5.61 -0.46
C GLY A 301 4.08 6.76 0.28
N GLN A 302 3.85 6.87 1.58
CA GLN A 302 4.35 7.99 2.37
C GLN A 302 5.58 7.61 3.18
N ASN A 303 6.54 8.51 3.21
CA ASN A 303 7.90 8.25 3.73
C ASN A 303 7.96 7.98 5.24
N ASN A 304 6.98 8.43 6.03
CA ASN A 304 6.94 8.25 7.48
C ASN A 304 5.61 7.68 7.96
N VAL A 305 4.94 6.85 7.16
CA VAL A 305 3.64 6.26 7.54
C VAL A 305 3.75 5.39 8.79
N GLN A 306 4.81 4.62 8.93
CA GLN A 306 5.03 3.81 10.11
C GLN A 306 5.33 4.68 11.32
N GLY A 307 6.22 5.65 11.20
CA GLY A 307 6.56 6.54 12.31
C GLY A 307 5.37 7.35 12.83
N ALA A 308 4.47 7.83 11.95
CA ALA A 308 3.25 8.50 12.39
C ALA A 308 2.34 7.58 13.23
N CYS A 309 2.20 6.31 12.85
CA CYS A 309 1.46 5.32 13.63
C CYS A 309 2.17 5.01 14.95
N ASP A 310 3.48 4.77 14.94
CA ASP A 310 4.27 4.45 16.13
C ASP A 310 4.29 5.61 17.14
N MET A 311 4.20 6.86 16.66
CA MET A 311 4.07 8.05 17.50
C MET A 311 2.66 8.25 18.08
N GLY A 312 1.73 7.36 17.81
CA GLY A 312 0.40 7.37 18.40
C GLY A 312 -0.65 8.20 17.65
N CYS A 313 -0.45 8.44 16.38
CA CYS A 313 -1.41 9.16 15.52
C CYS A 313 -2.43 8.24 14.82
N MET A 314 -2.64 7.02 15.34
CA MET A 314 -3.60 6.06 14.79
C MET A 314 -4.26 5.24 15.89
#